data_cbb2eafa059e899e6ac7353cce434f4b
#
_entry.id   cbb2eafa059e899e6ac7353cce434f4b
#
_cell.length_a   1.000
_cell.length_b   1.000
_cell.length_c   1.000
_cell.angle_alpha   90.00
_cell.angle_beta   90.00
_cell.angle_gamma   90.00
#
_symmetry.space_group_name_H-M   'P 1'
#
loop_
_entity.id
_entity.type
_entity.pdbx_description
1 polymer ?
#
loop_
_entity_poly.entity_id
_entity_poly.type
_entity_poly.pdbx_seq_one_letter_code
_entity_poly.pdbx_strand_id
1 'polypeptide(L)'
;TKIGLKDYLPILLPLAAFANALQTRDIRLDDFIAEYFAGIGADLPIGPMLTEALKAGRALILLDGLDEVRDINMRNTVVERVVDFFAFHRREGNKFVLTSRVIGYRAVRPSAEDLAECTIVDFEEDEIEEFIKYWTSALEKQAQGNTAVAAADAETDRRELLDAIQLNP
;
A
#
# COMPACT_ATOMS: atom_id res chain seq x y z
N THR A 1 -5.95 -4.13 -19.38
CA THR A 1 -5.27 -2.86 -19.72
C THR A 1 -4.08 -2.77 -18.80
N LYS A 2 -2.84 -2.86 -19.32
CA LYS A 2 -1.63 -2.62 -18.51
C LYS A 2 -1.67 -1.17 -18.06
N ILE A 3 -1.91 -0.95 -16.78
CA ILE A 3 -1.78 0.37 -16.17
C ILE A 3 -0.29 0.67 -16.20
N GLY A 4 0.10 1.66 -17.00
CA GLY A 4 1.49 2.13 -17.05
C GLY A 4 1.80 2.91 -15.78
N LEU A 5 2.23 2.23 -14.72
CA LEU A 5 2.58 2.86 -13.44
C LEU A 5 3.87 3.69 -13.50
N LYS A 6 4.61 3.60 -14.61
CA LYS A 6 5.95 4.22 -14.75
C LYS A 6 5.95 5.75 -14.68
N ASP A 7 4.78 6.38 -14.91
CA ASP A 7 4.67 7.84 -14.98
C ASP A 7 4.04 8.44 -13.71
N TYR A 8 3.69 7.60 -12.72
CA TYR A 8 3.12 8.07 -11.47
C TYR A 8 4.18 8.28 -10.39
N LEU A 9 3.99 9.33 -9.58
CA LEU A 9 4.72 9.52 -8.34
C LEU A 9 4.04 8.66 -7.24
N PRO A 10 4.66 7.56 -6.77
CA PRO A 10 4.10 6.76 -5.70
C PRO A 10 4.38 7.42 -4.34
N ILE A 11 3.34 7.57 -3.54
CA ILE A 11 3.39 8.09 -2.18
C ILE A 11 2.73 7.05 -1.26
N LEU A 12 3.52 6.38 -0.43
CA LEU A 12 3.04 5.44 0.59
C LEU A 12 2.99 6.13 1.94
N LEU A 13 1.82 6.16 2.56
CA LEU A 13 1.59 6.79 3.86
C LEU A 13 0.87 5.83 4.81
N PRO A 14 1.48 5.48 5.97
CA PRO A 14 0.78 4.78 7.04
C PRO A 14 -0.27 5.69 7.70
N LEU A 15 -1.54 5.28 7.69
CA LEU A 15 -2.62 6.09 8.26
C LEU A 15 -2.54 6.25 9.79
N ALA A 16 -1.87 5.32 10.48
CA ALA A 16 -1.58 5.47 11.91
C ALA A 16 -0.72 6.71 12.19
N ALA A 17 0.25 7.03 11.31
CA ALA A 17 1.08 8.24 11.46
C ALA A 17 0.25 9.51 11.28
N PHE A 18 -0.66 9.53 10.30
CA PHE A 18 -1.57 10.64 10.08
C PHE A 18 -2.54 10.83 11.26
N ALA A 19 -3.12 9.74 11.76
CA ALA A 19 -3.99 9.75 12.94
C ALA A 19 -3.29 10.35 14.17
N ASN A 20 -2.02 10.00 14.42
CA ASN A 20 -1.24 10.56 15.51
C ASN A 20 -1.03 12.07 15.36
N ALA A 21 -0.80 12.57 14.16
CA ALA A 21 -0.70 14.01 13.92
C ALA A 21 -2.03 14.73 14.19
N LEU A 22 -3.15 14.15 13.76
CA LEU A 22 -4.50 14.70 13.99
C LEU A 22 -4.88 14.78 15.48
N GLN A 23 -4.29 13.97 16.37
CA GLN A 23 -4.50 14.09 17.82
C GLN A 23 -3.97 15.40 18.40
N THR A 24 -2.97 15.99 17.78
CA THR A 24 -2.29 17.18 18.30
C THR A 24 -2.63 18.47 17.56
N ARG A 25 -3.10 18.36 16.32
CA ARG A 25 -3.39 19.50 15.45
C ARG A 25 -4.34 19.15 14.30
N ASP A 26 -5.06 20.13 13.85
CA ASP A 26 -5.83 20.01 12.60
C ASP A 26 -4.90 20.24 11.41
N ILE A 27 -4.66 19.19 10.61
CA ILE A 27 -3.77 19.23 9.45
C ILE A 27 -4.43 18.53 8.25
N ARG A 28 -4.24 19.08 7.08
CA ARG A 28 -4.69 18.47 5.82
C ARG A 28 -3.77 17.31 5.44
N LEU A 29 -4.31 16.35 4.66
CA LEU A 29 -3.52 15.17 4.27
C LEU A 29 -2.35 15.52 3.35
N ASP A 30 -2.52 16.45 2.41
CA ASP A 30 -1.46 16.91 1.52
C ASP A 30 -0.30 17.59 2.28
N ASP A 31 -0.62 18.44 3.26
CA ASP A 31 0.38 19.09 4.11
C ASP A 31 1.10 18.05 4.99
N PHE A 32 0.36 17.10 5.57
CA PHE A 32 0.94 16.04 6.39
C PHE A 32 1.89 15.14 5.59
N ILE A 33 1.54 14.77 4.36
CA ILE A 33 2.43 13.96 3.50
C ILE A 33 3.79 14.65 3.35
N ALA A 34 3.81 15.95 3.05
CA ALA A 34 5.06 16.69 2.90
C ALA A 34 5.90 16.69 4.18
N GLU A 35 5.27 16.92 5.34
CA GLU A 35 5.94 16.90 6.63
C GLU A 35 6.43 15.50 7.04
N TYR A 36 5.64 14.47 6.79
CA TYR A 36 5.99 13.08 7.10
C TYR A 36 7.28 12.67 6.40
N PHE A 37 7.39 12.94 5.10
CA PHE A 37 8.59 12.60 4.35
C PHE A 37 9.81 13.45 4.74
N ALA A 38 9.63 14.71 5.08
CA ALA A 38 10.70 15.53 5.66
C ALA A 38 11.18 14.96 7.01
N GLY A 39 10.23 14.49 7.84
CA GLY A 39 10.52 13.91 9.16
C GLY A 39 11.30 12.59 9.12
N ILE A 40 11.14 11.77 8.09
CA ILE A 40 11.90 10.51 7.91
C ILE A 40 13.23 10.71 7.16
N GLY A 41 13.65 11.97 6.95
CA GLY A 41 14.93 12.30 6.34
C GLY A 41 14.98 12.16 4.83
N ALA A 42 13.84 12.19 4.15
CA ALA A 42 13.81 12.25 2.70
C ALA A 42 14.32 13.64 2.24
N ASP A 43 15.54 13.68 1.73
CA ASP A 43 16.17 14.93 1.21
C ASP A 43 15.64 15.28 -0.20
N LEU A 44 14.32 15.31 -0.31
CA LEU A 44 13.60 15.63 -1.54
C LEU A 44 12.51 16.66 -1.24
N PRO A 45 12.21 17.59 -2.17
CA PRO A 45 11.13 18.56 -2.00
C PRO A 45 9.76 17.91 -2.24
N ILE A 46 9.38 16.95 -1.37
CA ILE A 46 8.17 16.11 -1.54
C ILE A 46 6.91 16.97 -1.67
N GLY A 47 6.76 18.03 -0.87
CA GLY A 47 5.59 18.92 -0.95
C GLY A 47 5.37 19.51 -2.35
N PRO A 48 6.33 20.21 -2.93
CA PRO A 48 6.25 20.68 -4.31
C PRO A 48 6.06 19.57 -5.34
N MET A 49 6.79 18.44 -5.20
CA MET A 49 6.66 17.29 -6.11
C MET A 49 5.26 16.68 -6.06
N LEU A 50 4.70 16.50 -4.86
CA LEU A 50 3.34 16.01 -4.67
C LEU A 50 2.31 16.95 -5.29
N THR A 51 2.43 18.26 -5.03
CA THR A 51 1.52 19.27 -5.57
C THR A 51 1.51 19.25 -7.10
N GLU A 52 2.68 19.16 -7.72
CA GLU A 52 2.81 19.09 -9.18
C GLU A 52 2.22 17.77 -9.72
N ALA A 53 2.52 16.64 -9.10
CA ALA A 53 2.00 15.34 -9.50
C ALA A 53 0.47 15.28 -9.39
N LEU A 54 -0.11 15.80 -8.30
CA LEU A 54 -1.56 15.88 -8.10
C LEU A 54 -2.24 16.72 -9.18
N LYS A 55 -1.70 17.91 -9.48
CA LYS A 55 -2.22 18.78 -10.56
C LYS A 55 -2.11 18.15 -11.94
N ALA A 56 -1.06 17.39 -12.18
CA ALA A 56 -0.82 16.71 -13.46
C ALA A 56 -1.55 15.37 -13.59
N GLY A 57 -2.32 14.93 -12.57
CA GLY A 57 -3.00 13.63 -12.57
C GLY A 57 -2.06 12.43 -12.53
N ARG A 58 -0.88 12.59 -11.95
CA ARG A 58 0.20 11.59 -11.92
C ARG A 58 0.61 11.17 -10.51
N ALA A 59 -0.21 11.40 -9.52
CA ALA A 59 0.03 10.89 -8.17
C ALA A 59 -0.62 9.51 -8.00
N LEU A 60 0.12 8.55 -7.42
CA LEU A 60 -0.36 7.28 -6.91
C LEU A 60 -0.28 7.32 -5.38
N ILE A 61 -1.39 7.57 -4.74
CA ILE A 61 -1.47 7.71 -3.28
C ILE A 61 -1.87 6.36 -2.68
N LEU A 62 -1.00 5.81 -1.86
CA LEU A 62 -1.14 4.52 -1.18
C LEU A 62 -1.30 4.81 0.32
N LEU A 63 -2.52 4.69 0.83
CA LEU A 63 -2.88 4.92 2.23
C LEU A 63 -3.02 3.58 2.93
N ASP A 64 -2.07 3.26 3.79
CA ASP A 64 -1.95 1.93 4.36
C ASP A 64 -2.45 1.84 5.79
N GLY A 65 -3.16 0.75 6.11
CA GLY A 65 -3.47 0.35 7.46
C GLY A 65 -4.55 1.19 8.16
N LEU A 66 -5.72 1.39 7.56
CA LEU A 66 -6.84 2.10 8.23
C LEU A 66 -7.25 1.45 9.56
N ASP A 67 -7.18 0.13 9.66
CA ASP A 67 -7.49 -0.63 10.88
C ASP A 67 -6.46 -0.43 12.01
N GLU A 68 -5.26 0.05 11.70
CA GLU A 68 -4.22 0.36 12.69
C GLU A 68 -4.54 1.63 13.50
N VAL A 69 -5.45 2.46 13.03
CA VAL A 69 -6.02 3.58 13.80
C VAL A 69 -6.98 3.01 14.82
N ARG A 70 -6.52 2.84 16.07
CA ARG A 70 -7.22 2.08 17.13
C ARG A 70 -8.51 2.75 17.59
N ASP A 71 -8.49 4.06 17.82
CA ASP A 71 -9.67 4.81 18.27
C ASP A 71 -10.65 4.98 17.13
N ILE A 72 -11.92 4.60 17.35
CA ILE A 72 -12.95 4.61 16.31
C ILE A 72 -13.33 6.03 15.87
N ASN A 73 -13.32 7.00 16.78
CA ASN A 73 -13.65 8.39 16.44
C ASN A 73 -12.52 8.99 15.61
N MET A 74 -11.26 8.72 16.00
CA MET A 74 -10.10 9.14 15.22
C MET A 74 -10.09 8.47 13.83
N ARG A 75 -10.48 7.19 13.73
CA ARG A 75 -10.58 6.49 12.46
C ARG A 75 -11.63 7.14 11.55
N ASN A 76 -12.79 7.54 12.09
CA ASN A 76 -13.78 8.30 11.33
C ASN A 76 -13.22 9.63 10.84
N THR A 77 -12.51 10.38 11.69
CA THR A 77 -11.86 11.64 11.29
C THR A 77 -10.84 11.42 10.18
N VAL A 78 -10.01 10.37 10.27
CA VAL A 78 -9.06 9.99 9.21
C VAL A 78 -9.81 9.70 7.90
N VAL A 79 -10.89 8.91 7.95
CA VAL A 79 -11.71 8.60 6.76
C VAL A 79 -12.29 9.86 6.14
N GLU A 80 -12.84 10.77 6.93
CA GLU A 80 -13.37 12.06 6.42
C GLU A 80 -12.28 12.84 5.67
N ARG A 81 -11.09 12.99 6.27
CA ARG A 81 -9.97 13.69 5.64
C ARG A 81 -9.48 13.00 4.35
N VAL A 82 -9.44 11.67 4.35
CA VAL A 82 -9.07 10.89 3.16
C VAL A 82 -10.11 11.04 2.06
N VAL A 83 -11.39 10.99 2.39
CA VAL A 83 -12.49 11.15 1.42
C VAL A 83 -12.50 12.56 0.83
N ASP A 84 -12.30 13.60 1.65
CA ASP A 84 -12.18 14.98 1.18
C ASP A 84 -11.01 15.16 0.22
N PHE A 85 -9.85 14.63 0.58
CA PHE A 85 -8.66 14.65 -0.27
C PHE A 85 -8.88 13.90 -1.61
N PHE A 86 -9.47 12.71 -1.54
CA PHE A 86 -9.83 11.94 -2.72
C PHE A 86 -10.83 12.71 -3.60
N ALA A 87 -11.92 13.23 -3.04
CA ALA A 87 -12.95 13.95 -3.77
C ALA A 87 -12.39 15.18 -4.50
N PHE A 88 -11.41 15.85 -3.88
CA PHE A 88 -10.77 17.02 -4.49
C PHE A 88 -9.85 16.65 -5.67
N HIS A 89 -9.09 15.53 -5.55
CA HIS A 89 -8.04 15.19 -6.51
C HIS A 89 -8.40 14.08 -7.52
N ARG A 90 -9.56 13.41 -7.38
CA ARG A 90 -9.91 12.25 -8.22
C ARG A 90 -10.09 12.56 -9.71
N ARG A 91 -10.55 13.76 -10.04
CA ARG A 91 -10.89 14.14 -11.42
C ARG A 91 -9.69 14.38 -12.33
N GLU A 92 -8.53 14.51 -11.77
CA GLU A 92 -7.29 14.85 -12.50
C GLU A 92 -6.52 13.63 -13.02
N GLY A 93 -7.04 12.40 -12.80
CA GLY A 93 -6.39 11.15 -13.25
C GLY A 93 -5.49 10.50 -12.21
N ASN A 94 -5.37 11.09 -11.01
CA ASN A 94 -4.67 10.51 -9.89
C ASN A 94 -5.23 9.13 -9.49
N LYS A 95 -4.40 8.29 -8.89
CA LYS A 95 -4.77 6.95 -8.40
C LYS A 95 -4.66 6.91 -6.89
N PHE A 96 -5.64 6.25 -6.28
CA PHE A 96 -5.74 6.12 -4.82
C PHE A 96 -5.97 4.66 -4.46
N VAL A 97 -5.24 4.18 -3.46
CA VAL A 97 -5.43 2.88 -2.85
C VAL A 97 -5.49 3.08 -1.35
N LEU A 98 -6.54 2.57 -0.71
CA LEU A 98 -6.68 2.54 0.73
C LEU A 98 -6.75 1.07 1.17
N THR A 99 -5.88 0.68 2.10
CA THR A 99 -5.87 -0.67 2.64
C THR A 99 -6.43 -0.72 4.05
N SER A 100 -7.08 -1.82 4.38
CA SER A 100 -7.59 -2.12 5.72
C SER A 100 -7.91 -3.59 5.85
N ARG A 101 -7.81 -4.14 7.05
CA ARG A 101 -8.46 -5.42 7.35
C ARG A 101 -9.97 -5.26 7.34
N VAL A 102 -10.68 -6.34 6.95
CA VAL A 102 -12.13 -6.34 6.77
C VAL A 102 -12.89 -5.80 8.00
N ILE A 103 -12.48 -6.21 9.21
CA ILE A 103 -13.13 -5.78 10.47
C ILE A 103 -12.98 -4.28 10.68
N GLY A 104 -11.78 -3.74 10.46
CA GLY A 104 -11.50 -2.32 10.60
C GLY A 104 -12.24 -1.45 9.58
N TYR A 105 -12.32 -1.94 8.37
CA TYR A 105 -13.01 -1.27 7.26
C TYR A 105 -14.53 -1.17 7.50
N ARG A 106 -15.17 -2.28 7.90
CA ARG A 106 -16.63 -2.32 8.12
C ARG A 106 -17.11 -1.33 9.18
N ALA A 107 -16.26 -0.99 10.15
CA ALA A 107 -16.62 -0.07 11.23
C ALA A 107 -16.78 1.40 10.77
N VAL A 108 -16.06 1.80 9.71
CA VAL A 108 -15.99 3.22 9.27
C VAL A 108 -16.10 3.37 7.75
N ARG A 109 -16.60 2.37 7.07
CA ARG A 109 -16.64 2.21 5.61
C ARG A 109 -16.60 3.54 4.83
N PRO A 110 -15.47 3.90 4.19
CA PRO A 110 -15.38 5.09 3.36
C PRO A 110 -16.42 5.06 2.25
N SER A 111 -17.09 6.18 2.02
CA SER A 111 -18.09 6.30 0.96
C SER A 111 -17.78 7.52 0.11
N ALA A 112 -17.43 7.27 -1.15
CA ALA A 112 -17.22 8.33 -2.14
C ALA A 112 -17.64 7.82 -3.51
N GLU A 113 -18.04 8.73 -4.39
CA GLU A 113 -18.30 8.44 -5.80
C GLU A 113 -16.98 7.97 -6.45
N ASP A 114 -17.04 6.96 -7.31
CA ASP A 114 -15.89 6.33 -7.98
C ASP A 114 -14.92 5.53 -7.07
N LEU A 115 -15.28 5.28 -5.81
CA LEU A 115 -14.51 4.40 -4.94
C LEU A 115 -14.93 2.95 -5.21
N ALA A 116 -13.99 2.13 -5.74
CA ALA A 116 -14.19 0.69 -5.90
C ALA A 116 -13.70 -0.04 -4.64
N GLU A 117 -14.49 -1.00 -4.17
CA GLU A 117 -14.14 -1.88 -3.06
C GLU A 117 -13.72 -3.25 -3.60
N CYS A 118 -12.54 -3.73 -3.16
CA CYS A 118 -12.03 -5.04 -3.50
C CYS A 118 -11.61 -5.76 -2.22
N THR A 119 -11.92 -7.04 -2.14
CA THR A 119 -11.43 -7.91 -1.05
C THR A 119 -10.36 -8.84 -1.61
N ILE A 120 -9.19 -8.85 -0.98
CA ILE A 120 -8.16 -9.85 -1.26
C ILE A 120 -8.66 -11.16 -0.65
N VAL A 121 -8.73 -12.19 -1.46
CA VAL A 121 -9.07 -13.56 -1.04
C VAL A 121 -7.79 -14.35 -0.80
N ASP A 122 -7.91 -15.46 -0.05
CA ASP A 122 -6.81 -16.39 0.14
C ASP A 122 -6.42 -17.04 -1.19
N PHE A 123 -5.17 -17.44 -1.29
CA PHE A 123 -4.68 -18.17 -2.47
C PHE A 123 -5.30 -19.57 -2.55
N GLU A 124 -5.63 -20.00 -3.75
CA GLU A 124 -5.91 -21.39 -4.07
C GLU A 124 -4.59 -22.21 -4.08
N GLU A 125 -4.67 -23.53 -4.01
CA GLU A 125 -3.47 -24.40 -3.92
C GLU A 125 -2.48 -24.20 -5.05
N ASP A 126 -2.94 -24.05 -6.28
CA ASP A 126 -2.12 -23.79 -7.45
C ASP A 126 -1.48 -22.39 -7.43
N GLU A 127 -2.17 -21.40 -6.91
CA GLU A 127 -1.64 -20.04 -6.70
C GLU A 127 -0.55 -20.01 -5.63
N ILE A 128 -0.70 -20.81 -4.55
CA ILE A 128 0.32 -20.99 -3.51
C ILE A 128 1.58 -21.60 -4.14
N GLU A 129 1.44 -22.66 -4.92
CA GLU A 129 2.60 -23.29 -5.60
C GLU A 129 3.30 -22.32 -6.54
N GLU A 130 2.54 -21.57 -7.34
CA GLU A 130 3.09 -20.58 -8.28
C GLU A 130 3.80 -19.46 -7.54
N PHE A 131 3.21 -18.92 -6.48
CA PHE A 131 3.81 -17.88 -5.64
C PHE A 131 5.13 -18.34 -5.04
N ILE A 132 5.18 -19.51 -4.40
CA ILE A 132 6.38 -20.06 -3.78
C ILE A 132 7.48 -20.25 -4.82
N LYS A 133 7.15 -20.77 -6.00
CA LYS A 133 8.10 -20.94 -7.11
C LYS A 133 8.76 -19.61 -7.53
N TYR A 134 7.97 -18.55 -7.69
CA TYR A 134 8.51 -17.23 -8.04
C TYR A 134 9.29 -16.62 -6.89
N TRP A 135 8.80 -16.75 -5.67
CA TRP A 135 9.43 -16.21 -4.48
C TRP A 135 10.83 -16.80 -4.23
N THR A 136 10.94 -18.13 -4.16
CA THR A 136 12.23 -18.81 -3.93
C THR A 136 13.21 -18.51 -5.07
N SER A 137 12.74 -18.56 -6.32
CA SER A 137 13.58 -18.20 -7.47
C SER A 137 14.09 -16.75 -7.42
N ALA A 138 13.28 -15.81 -6.96
CA ALA A 138 13.68 -14.41 -6.84
C ALA A 138 14.70 -14.20 -5.71
N LEU A 139 14.49 -14.84 -4.55
CA LEU A 139 15.41 -14.78 -3.41
C LEU A 139 16.78 -15.32 -3.76
N GLU A 140 16.84 -16.53 -4.31
CA GLU A 140 18.11 -17.17 -4.64
C GLU A 140 18.87 -16.44 -5.76
N LYS A 141 18.16 -15.90 -6.75
CA LYS A 141 18.76 -15.02 -7.75
C LYS A 141 19.32 -13.73 -7.16
N GLN A 142 18.66 -13.17 -6.17
CA GLN A 142 19.14 -11.96 -5.49
C GLN A 142 20.39 -12.26 -4.64
N ALA A 143 20.44 -13.42 -3.98
CA ALA A 143 21.54 -13.83 -3.10
C ALA A 143 22.77 -14.30 -3.88
N GLN A 144 22.59 -15.10 -4.92
CA GLN A 144 23.66 -15.85 -5.60
C GLN A 144 23.81 -15.53 -7.10
N GLY A 145 23.03 -14.56 -7.59
CA GLY A 145 22.96 -14.24 -9.01
C GLY A 145 22.20 -15.30 -9.83
N ASN A 146 22.22 -15.16 -11.15
CA ASN A 146 21.52 -16.09 -12.04
C ASN A 146 22.41 -17.32 -12.35
N THR A 147 22.60 -18.19 -11.35
CA THR A 147 23.49 -19.37 -11.42
C THR A 147 22.68 -20.66 -11.37
N ALA A 148 23.29 -21.77 -11.78
CA ALA A 148 22.70 -23.11 -11.67
C ALA A 148 22.54 -23.54 -10.19
N VAL A 149 23.40 -23.05 -9.29
CA VAL A 149 23.33 -23.32 -7.86
C VAL A 149 22.08 -22.61 -7.29
N ALA A 150 21.91 -21.32 -7.57
CA ALA A 150 20.71 -20.57 -7.16
C ALA A 150 19.42 -21.24 -7.63
N ALA A 151 19.40 -21.80 -8.83
CA ALA A 151 18.22 -22.52 -9.34
C ALA A 151 17.95 -23.83 -8.59
N ALA A 152 19.00 -24.55 -8.20
CA ALA A 152 18.88 -25.80 -7.43
C ALA A 152 18.43 -25.53 -5.98
N ASP A 153 18.98 -24.49 -5.35
CA ASP A 153 18.62 -24.07 -3.99
C ASP A 153 17.18 -23.58 -3.96
N ALA A 154 16.76 -22.76 -4.93
CA ALA A 154 15.37 -22.32 -5.07
C ALA A 154 14.36 -23.48 -5.19
N GLU A 155 14.71 -24.55 -5.89
CA GLU A 155 13.86 -25.74 -6.01
C GLU A 155 13.81 -26.55 -4.71
N THR A 156 14.89 -26.57 -3.95
CA THR A 156 14.94 -27.21 -2.63
C THR A 156 14.05 -26.43 -1.65
N ASP A 157 14.23 -25.11 -1.55
CA ASP A 157 13.42 -24.24 -0.69
C ASP A 157 11.93 -24.31 -1.05
N ARG A 158 11.61 -24.33 -2.34
CA ARG A 158 10.24 -24.50 -2.83
C ARG A 158 9.59 -25.76 -2.26
N ARG A 159 10.31 -26.88 -2.32
CA ARG A 159 9.81 -28.16 -1.86
C ARG A 159 9.59 -28.16 -0.36
N GLU A 160 10.56 -27.66 0.41
CA GLU A 160 10.48 -27.57 1.87
C GLU A 160 9.32 -26.69 2.33
N LEU A 161 9.09 -25.55 1.66
CA LEU A 161 7.96 -24.64 1.97
C LEU A 161 6.61 -25.28 1.66
N LEU A 162 6.47 -25.97 0.53
CA LEU A 162 5.23 -26.66 0.17
C LEU A 162 4.91 -27.79 1.16
N ASP A 163 5.92 -28.59 1.52
CA ASP A 163 5.78 -29.65 2.52
C ASP A 163 5.36 -29.08 3.89
N ALA A 164 5.94 -27.95 4.30
CA ALA A 164 5.58 -27.29 5.56
C ALA A 164 4.15 -26.75 5.57
N ILE A 165 3.67 -26.22 4.45
CA ILE A 165 2.27 -25.74 4.33
C ILE A 165 1.28 -26.90 4.37
N GLN A 166 1.58 -28.01 3.69
CA GLN A 166 0.71 -29.19 3.70
C GLN A 166 0.61 -29.86 5.09
N LEU A 167 1.65 -29.74 5.91
CA LEU A 167 1.66 -30.27 7.28
C LEU A 167 0.92 -29.37 8.28
N ASN A 168 0.67 -28.10 7.93
CA ASN A 168 0.02 -27.11 8.80
C ASN A 168 -1.02 -26.30 7.98
N PRO A 169 -2.11 -26.93 7.55
CA PRO A 169 -3.15 -26.31 6.74
C PRO A 169 -3.92 -25.22 7.50
#